data_6381d383bfc92046a4778016432f9e5e
#
_entry.id   6381d383bfc92046a4778016432f9e5e
#
_cell.length_a   1.000
_cell.length_b   1.000
_cell.length_c   1.000
_cell.angle_alpha   90.00
_cell.angle_beta   90.00
_cell.angle_gamma   90.00
#
_symmetry.space_group_name_H-M   'P 1'
#
loop_
_entity.id
_entity.type
_entity.pdbx_description
1 polymer ?
#
loop_
_entity_poly.entity_id
_entity_poly.type
_entity_poly.pdbx_seq_one_letter_code
_entity_poly.pdbx_strand_id
1 'polypeptide(L)'
;GNVVLGLDSTVSVTVDDMIHHTKAVKRGAKDTFIITDMPFLSYHASLEETFANARRIVQEGGADALKLEGNGIVLDHSEALIKAGVPVVTHLGLTPQSVGVLGGYKVQGKSDEEAEELISDAKRADEIGACLLVLECVPEALAAKVAKEVSIPVIGIGAGRFTDGQVLVYHDMVGYTQGHVPKFVKKYSDVSEAMGSA
;
A
#
# COMPACT_ATOMS: atom_id res chain seq x y z
N GLY A 1 9.14 -5.92 -5.62
CA GLY A 1 9.34 -6.05 -7.08
C GLY A 1 10.69 -5.49 -7.48
N ASN A 2 10.80 -4.19 -7.62
CA ASN A 2 11.96 -3.54 -8.26
C ASN A 2 13.28 -3.84 -7.53
N VAL A 3 13.43 -3.47 -6.27
CA VAL A 3 14.73 -3.52 -5.58
C VAL A 3 15.18 -4.93 -5.24
N VAL A 4 14.29 -5.75 -4.67
CA VAL A 4 14.67 -7.09 -4.18
C VAL A 4 14.65 -8.15 -5.27
N LEU A 5 13.62 -8.12 -6.15
CA LEU A 5 13.46 -9.10 -7.23
C LEU A 5 14.07 -8.64 -8.55
N GLY A 6 14.50 -7.37 -8.66
CA GLY A 6 15.07 -6.80 -9.88
C GLY A 6 14.10 -6.71 -11.04
N LEU A 7 12.79 -6.62 -10.76
CA LEU A 7 11.75 -6.52 -11.79
C LEU A 7 11.55 -5.07 -12.22
N ASP A 8 11.21 -4.84 -13.47
CA ASP A 8 10.93 -3.50 -14.01
C ASP A 8 9.65 -2.88 -13.42
N SER A 9 8.74 -3.73 -12.91
CA SER A 9 7.46 -3.32 -12.34
C SER A 9 7.04 -4.21 -11.18
N THR A 10 6.21 -3.68 -10.27
CA THR A 10 5.57 -4.46 -9.21
C THR A 10 4.46 -5.39 -9.73
N VAL A 11 3.99 -5.16 -10.94
CA VAL A 11 2.88 -5.94 -11.58
C VAL A 11 3.23 -7.42 -11.77
N SER A 12 4.51 -7.75 -11.92
CA SER A 12 4.97 -9.14 -12.13
C SER A 12 5.17 -9.91 -10.82
N VAL A 13 4.96 -9.28 -9.65
CA VAL A 13 5.09 -9.94 -8.35
C VAL A 13 3.94 -10.92 -8.15
N THR A 14 4.26 -12.13 -7.69
CA THR A 14 3.30 -13.20 -7.47
C THR A 14 2.86 -13.33 -6.00
N VAL A 15 1.80 -14.08 -5.75
CA VAL A 15 1.36 -14.45 -4.39
C VAL A 15 2.46 -15.24 -3.66
N ASP A 16 3.20 -16.09 -4.37
CA ASP A 16 4.29 -16.87 -3.79
C ASP A 16 5.45 -15.99 -3.33
N ASP A 17 5.80 -14.95 -4.11
CA ASP A 17 6.80 -13.96 -3.71
C ASP A 17 6.37 -13.23 -2.43
N MET A 18 5.11 -12.82 -2.35
CA MET A 18 4.59 -12.12 -1.18
C MET A 18 4.56 -13.02 0.06
N ILE A 19 4.21 -14.29 -0.08
CA ILE A 19 4.29 -15.30 0.99
C ILE A 19 5.74 -15.47 1.45
N HIS A 20 6.69 -15.57 0.51
CA HIS A 20 8.11 -15.71 0.83
C HIS A 20 8.62 -14.53 1.66
N HIS A 21 8.34 -13.30 1.21
CA HIS A 21 8.76 -12.08 1.90
C HIS A 21 8.06 -11.91 3.25
N THR A 22 6.76 -12.18 3.34
CA THR A 22 6.00 -12.13 4.59
C THR A 22 6.58 -13.06 5.65
N LYS A 23 6.90 -14.31 5.29
CA LYS A 23 7.60 -15.25 6.18
C LYS A 23 8.94 -14.72 6.68
N ALA A 24 9.71 -14.06 5.82
CA ALA A 24 10.99 -13.47 6.20
C ALA A 24 10.81 -12.32 7.21
N VAL A 25 9.88 -11.41 6.92
CA VAL A 25 9.55 -10.30 7.83
C VAL A 25 9.03 -10.82 9.17
N LYS A 26 8.12 -11.81 9.16
CA LYS A 26 7.55 -12.40 10.39
C LYS A 26 8.62 -12.99 11.31
N ARG A 27 9.68 -13.60 10.75
CA ARG A 27 10.82 -14.11 11.55
C ARG A 27 11.64 -12.99 12.20
N GLY A 28 11.79 -11.85 11.52
CA GLY A 28 12.60 -10.73 12.00
C GLY A 28 11.84 -9.74 12.89
N ALA A 29 10.54 -9.56 12.67
CA ALA A 29 9.70 -8.56 13.32
C ALA A 29 8.59 -9.22 14.15
N LYS A 30 8.97 -9.95 15.19
CA LYS A 30 8.07 -10.84 15.97
C LYS A 30 6.93 -10.11 16.66
N ASP A 31 7.16 -8.88 17.12
CA ASP A 31 6.20 -8.09 17.91
C ASP A 31 5.60 -6.93 17.09
N THR A 32 5.72 -6.98 15.77
CA THR A 32 5.23 -5.93 14.85
C THR A 32 4.02 -6.44 14.09
N PHE A 33 3.01 -5.59 13.93
CA PHE A 33 1.85 -5.85 13.07
C PHE A 33 2.28 -5.87 11.61
N ILE A 34 2.10 -7.00 10.93
CA ILE A 34 2.59 -7.22 9.59
C ILE A 34 1.44 -7.15 8.58
N ILE A 35 1.54 -6.14 7.72
CA ILE A 35 0.62 -5.94 6.60
C ILE A 35 1.31 -6.48 5.34
N THR A 36 0.62 -7.34 4.61
CA THR A 36 1.12 -7.89 3.34
C THR A 36 0.25 -7.40 2.19
N ASP A 37 0.90 -6.87 1.17
CA ASP A 37 0.20 -6.43 -0.04
C ASP A 37 -0.30 -7.63 -0.84
N MET A 38 -1.54 -7.60 -1.26
CA MET A 38 -2.02 -8.52 -2.29
C MET A 38 -1.46 -8.08 -3.65
N PRO A 39 -0.84 -8.97 -4.43
CA PRO A 39 -0.25 -8.61 -5.71
C PRO A 39 -1.30 -8.21 -6.76
N PHE A 40 -0.84 -7.52 -7.79
CA PHE A 40 -1.67 -7.13 -8.93
C PHE A 40 -2.44 -8.33 -9.50
N LEU A 41 -3.72 -8.12 -9.82
CA LEU A 41 -4.68 -9.12 -10.32
C LEU A 41 -4.98 -10.30 -9.38
N SER A 42 -4.44 -10.37 -8.19
CA SER A 42 -4.77 -11.43 -7.23
C SER A 42 -6.09 -11.20 -6.48
N TYR A 43 -6.72 -10.02 -6.65
CA TYR A 43 -7.95 -9.61 -5.96
C TYR A 43 -8.91 -8.78 -6.82
N HIS A 44 -8.76 -8.82 -8.16
CA HIS A 44 -9.59 -8.02 -9.07
C HIS A 44 -10.58 -8.85 -9.89
N ALA A 45 -10.26 -10.11 -10.17
CA ALA A 45 -11.01 -10.90 -11.14
C ALA A 45 -12.30 -11.48 -10.55
N SER A 46 -12.26 -12.04 -9.35
CA SER A 46 -13.43 -12.58 -8.67
C SER A 46 -13.24 -12.59 -7.15
N LEU A 47 -14.35 -12.63 -6.42
CA LEU A 47 -14.33 -12.76 -4.96
C LEU A 47 -13.75 -14.11 -4.53
N GLU A 48 -14.03 -15.18 -5.26
CA GLU A 48 -13.49 -16.51 -4.98
C GLU A 48 -11.96 -16.53 -5.06
N GLU A 49 -11.40 -15.96 -6.12
CA GLU A 49 -9.95 -15.84 -6.28
C GLU A 49 -9.33 -14.94 -5.20
N THR A 50 -9.98 -13.83 -4.88
CA THR A 50 -9.58 -12.94 -3.79
C THR A 50 -9.46 -13.70 -2.46
N PHE A 51 -10.46 -14.50 -2.10
CA PHE A 51 -10.42 -15.32 -0.90
C PHE A 51 -9.36 -16.42 -0.94
N ALA A 52 -9.18 -17.06 -2.10
CA ALA A 52 -8.16 -18.09 -2.26
C ALA A 52 -6.74 -17.53 -2.05
N ASN A 53 -6.44 -16.37 -2.63
CA ASN A 53 -5.15 -15.71 -2.49
C ASN A 53 -4.96 -15.11 -1.09
N ALA A 54 -5.97 -14.46 -0.53
CA ALA A 54 -5.97 -13.93 0.83
C ALA A 54 -5.67 -15.03 1.86
N ARG A 55 -6.35 -16.18 1.75
CA ARG A 55 -6.11 -17.35 2.61
C ARG A 55 -4.66 -17.80 2.56
N ARG A 56 -4.07 -17.88 1.38
CA ARG A 56 -2.67 -18.28 1.21
C ARG A 56 -1.72 -17.31 1.92
N ILE A 57 -1.90 -16.01 1.71
CA ILE A 57 -1.02 -14.99 2.31
C ILE A 57 -1.16 -15.01 3.85
N VAL A 58 -2.37 -15.11 4.38
CA VAL A 58 -2.60 -15.15 5.83
C VAL A 58 -2.11 -16.47 6.44
N GLN A 59 -2.51 -17.61 5.90
CA GLN A 59 -2.23 -18.91 6.52
C GLN A 59 -0.81 -19.40 6.24
N GLU A 60 -0.31 -19.25 5.01
CA GLU A 60 1.04 -19.68 4.66
C GLU A 60 2.09 -18.61 4.98
N GLY A 61 1.78 -17.33 4.72
CA GLY A 61 2.68 -16.20 4.95
C GLY A 61 2.74 -15.76 6.41
N GLY A 62 1.63 -15.82 7.13
CA GLY A 62 1.49 -15.36 8.51
C GLY A 62 1.27 -13.84 8.60
N ALA A 63 0.65 -13.23 7.58
CA ALA A 63 0.26 -11.82 7.62
C ALA A 63 -0.80 -11.58 8.70
N ASP A 64 -0.70 -10.43 9.38
CA ASP A 64 -1.70 -10.01 10.36
C ASP A 64 -2.84 -9.21 9.70
N ALA A 65 -2.55 -8.55 8.56
CA ALA A 65 -3.53 -7.88 7.70
C ALA A 65 -3.11 -7.95 6.23
N LEU A 66 -4.07 -7.72 5.34
CA LEU A 66 -3.84 -7.62 3.89
C LEU A 66 -4.03 -6.19 3.42
N LYS A 67 -3.17 -5.69 2.49
CA LYS A 67 -3.39 -4.39 1.84
C LYS A 67 -3.86 -4.59 0.40
N LEU A 68 -4.92 -3.89 0.03
CA LEU A 68 -5.51 -3.87 -1.30
C LEU A 68 -5.48 -2.43 -1.84
N GLU A 69 -5.08 -2.27 -3.11
CA GLU A 69 -4.93 -0.98 -3.78
C GLU A 69 -6.09 -0.71 -4.73
N GLY A 70 -6.80 0.40 -4.53
CA GLY A 70 -7.86 0.88 -5.40
C GLY A 70 -9.20 1.10 -4.72
N ASN A 71 -10.18 1.47 -5.53
CA ASN A 71 -11.57 1.77 -5.15
C ASN A 71 -12.56 0.81 -5.85
N GLY A 72 -13.82 1.19 -5.90
CA GLY A 72 -14.87 0.40 -6.58
C GLY A 72 -14.91 -1.05 -6.11
N ILE A 73 -14.75 -2.00 -7.03
CA ILE A 73 -14.81 -3.45 -6.75
C ILE A 73 -13.76 -3.88 -5.72
N VAL A 74 -12.65 -3.17 -5.61
CA VAL A 74 -11.62 -3.50 -4.60
C VAL A 74 -12.14 -3.24 -3.19
N LEU A 75 -12.90 -2.17 -2.98
CA LEU A 75 -13.56 -1.90 -1.70
C LEU A 75 -14.65 -2.94 -1.41
N ASP A 76 -15.39 -3.42 -2.41
CA ASP A 76 -16.38 -4.48 -2.23
C ASP A 76 -15.72 -5.82 -1.81
N HIS A 77 -14.59 -6.16 -2.44
CA HIS A 77 -13.81 -7.35 -2.04
C HIS A 77 -13.16 -7.17 -0.66
N SER A 78 -12.71 -5.96 -0.33
CA SER A 78 -12.21 -5.61 1.01
C SER A 78 -13.30 -5.82 2.07
N GLU A 79 -14.52 -5.34 1.83
CA GLU A 79 -15.66 -5.52 2.72
C GLU A 79 -15.96 -7.01 2.95
N ALA A 80 -15.93 -7.82 1.90
CA ALA A 80 -16.16 -9.25 2.01
C ALA A 80 -15.08 -9.95 2.86
N LEU A 81 -13.81 -9.61 2.68
CA LEU A 81 -12.71 -10.12 3.49
C LEU A 81 -12.86 -9.71 4.96
N ILE A 82 -13.21 -8.45 5.23
CA ILE A 82 -13.45 -7.93 6.59
C ILE A 82 -14.59 -8.68 7.27
N LYS A 83 -15.71 -8.87 6.57
CA LYS A 83 -16.86 -9.66 7.08
C LYS A 83 -16.51 -11.12 7.37
N ALA A 84 -15.51 -11.66 6.69
CA ALA A 84 -14.97 -13.00 6.96
C ALA A 84 -13.93 -13.03 8.09
N GLY A 85 -13.60 -11.88 8.71
CA GLY A 85 -12.68 -11.78 9.83
C GLY A 85 -11.21 -11.54 9.44
N VAL A 86 -10.93 -11.17 8.19
CA VAL A 86 -9.58 -10.80 7.74
C VAL A 86 -9.39 -9.29 7.88
N PRO A 87 -8.42 -8.80 8.68
CA PRO A 87 -8.12 -7.37 8.75
C PRO A 87 -7.61 -6.87 7.38
N VAL A 88 -8.17 -5.77 6.90
CA VAL A 88 -7.80 -5.17 5.61
C VAL A 88 -7.36 -3.74 5.79
N VAL A 89 -6.28 -3.40 5.12
CA VAL A 89 -5.78 -2.05 4.88
C VAL A 89 -6.16 -1.64 3.47
N THR A 90 -6.81 -0.51 3.31
CA THR A 90 -7.12 0.06 2.00
C THR A 90 -6.01 1.02 1.57
N HIS A 91 -5.79 1.16 0.27
CA HIS A 91 -4.78 2.07 -0.27
C HIS A 91 -5.38 2.89 -1.42
N LEU A 92 -5.42 4.20 -1.25
CA LEU A 92 -5.99 5.18 -2.18
C LEU A 92 -4.97 6.24 -2.60
N GLY A 93 -5.31 7.02 -3.61
CA GLY A 93 -4.43 7.98 -4.24
C GLY A 93 -3.63 7.35 -5.37
N LEU A 94 -2.32 7.53 -5.39
CA LEU A 94 -1.47 6.79 -6.31
C LEU A 94 -1.40 5.33 -5.86
N THR A 95 -1.86 4.45 -6.72
CA THR A 95 -1.78 3.00 -6.52
C THR A 95 -0.74 2.44 -7.50
N PRO A 96 0.46 2.03 -7.04
CA PRO A 96 1.54 1.55 -7.91
C PRO A 96 1.14 0.41 -8.83
N GLN A 97 0.22 -0.45 -8.41
CA GLN A 97 -0.30 -1.54 -9.23
C GLN A 97 -1.14 -1.05 -10.42
N SER A 98 -1.76 0.13 -10.30
CA SER A 98 -2.59 0.74 -11.34
C SER A 98 -1.84 1.79 -12.17
N VAL A 99 -0.53 1.90 -12.04
CA VAL A 99 0.29 2.93 -12.69
C VAL A 99 0.14 2.96 -14.20
N GLY A 100 -0.13 1.82 -14.83
CA GLY A 100 -0.39 1.70 -16.26
C GLY A 100 -1.66 2.44 -16.70
N VAL A 101 -2.71 2.42 -15.89
CA VAL A 101 -3.98 3.15 -16.14
C VAL A 101 -3.84 4.61 -15.75
N LEU A 102 -3.13 4.91 -14.64
CA LEU A 102 -2.93 6.26 -14.14
C LEU A 102 -1.96 7.10 -15.01
N GLY A 103 -1.33 6.48 -16.01
CA GLY A 103 -0.39 7.16 -16.92
C GLY A 103 0.91 7.61 -16.23
N GLY A 104 1.39 6.84 -15.25
CA GLY A 104 2.65 7.05 -14.53
C GLY A 104 2.46 7.44 -13.06
N TYR A 105 3.58 7.67 -12.39
CA TYR A 105 3.63 8.07 -10.98
C TYR A 105 3.32 9.57 -10.85
N LYS A 106 2.03 9.90 -10.72
CA LYS A 106 1.54 11.29 -10.64
C LYS A 106 0.76 11.50 -9.35
N VAL A 107 0.77 12.76 -8.86
CA VAL A 107 -0.09 13.17 -7.74
C VAL A 107 -1.55 13.05 -8.16
N GLN A 108 -2.36 12.40 -7.34
CA GLN A 108 -3.79 12.15 -7.51
C GLN A 108 -4.61 13.16 -6.70
N GLY A 109 -5.89 13.35 -7.06
CA GLY A 109 -6.79 14.24 -6.32
C GLY A 109 -6.47 15.72 -6.50
N LYS A 110 -6.09 16.15 -7.72
CA LYS A 110 -5.74 17.54 -8.02
C LYS A 110 -6.93 18.41 -8.40
N SER A 111 -7.92 17.85 -9.08
CA SER A 111 -9.16 18.55 -9.36
C SER A 111 -10.13 18.40 -8.18
N ASP A 112 -11.14 19.27 -8.13
CA ASP A 112 -12.16 19.22 -7.08
C ASP A 112 -12.95 17.89 -7.18
N GLU A 113 -13.24 17.43 -8.39
CA GLU A 113 -13.95 16.17 -8.63
C GLU A 113 -13.14 14.97 -8.14
N GLU A 114 -11.84 14.89 -8.49
CA GLU A 114 -10.94 13.82 -8.03
C GLU A 114 -10.79 13.84 -6.49
N ALA A 115 -10.76 15.03 -5.90
CA ALA A 115 -10.66 15.18 -4.45
C ALA A 115 -11.93 14.71 -3.73
N GLU A 116 -13.12 15.05 -4.27
CA GLU A 116 -14.41 14.59 -3.73
C GLU A 116 -14.56 13.08 -3.85
N GLU A 117 -14.18 12.48 -4.98
CA GLU A 117 -14.17 11.03 -5.18
C GLU A 117 -13.26 10.35 -4.15
N LEU A 118 -12.02 10.84 -3.99
CA LEU A 118 -11.08 10.25 -3.03
C LEU A 118 -11.58 10.35 -1.58
N ILE A 119 -12.25 11.44 -1.20
CA ILE A 119 -12.87 11.58 0.11
C ILE A 119 -14.01 10.58 0.28
N SER A 120 -14.84 10.41 -0.76
CA SER A 120 -15.94 9.43 -0.76
C SER A 120 -15.42 7.99 -0.60
N ASP A 121 -14.37 7.64 -1.32
CA ASP A 121 -13.73 6.33 -1.23
C ASP A 121 -13.09 6.09 0.14
N ALA A 122 -12.47 7.11 0.73
CA ALA A 122 -11.91 7.04 2.08
C ALA A 122 -12.99 6.81 3.15
N LYS A 123 -14.12 7.49 3.04
CA LYS A 123 -15.29 7.26 3.91
C LYS A 123 -15.85 5.84 3.74
N ARG A 124 -15.93 5.37 2.50
CA ARG A 124 -16.35 4.00 2.23
C ARG A 124 -15.41 2.99 2.87
N ALA A 125 -14.09 3.24 2.80
CA ALA A 125 -13.09 2.39 3.45
C ALA A 125 -13.28 2.32 4.97
N ASP A 126 -13.61 3.44 5.62
CA ASP A 126 -13.94 3.51 7.05
C ASP A 126 -15.24 2.76 7.36
N GLU A 127 -16.30 3.02 6.58
CA GLU A 127 -17.62 2.40 6.75
C GLU A 127 -17.61 0.87 6.64
N ILE A 128 -16.80 0.31 5.73
CA ILE A 128 -16.67 -1.15 5.58
C ILE A 128 -15.83 -1.80 6.69
N GLY A 129 -15.20 -1.00 7.54
CA GLY A 129 -14.40 -1.46 8.67
C GLY A 129 -12.94 -1.79 8.34
N ALA A 130 -12.33 -1.12 7.36
CA ALA A 130 -10.89 -1.22 7.15
C ALA A 130 -10.15 -0.84 8.43
N CYS A 131 -9.05 -1.53 8.73
CA CYS A 131 -8.29 -1.28 9.96
C CYS A 131 -7.32 -0.10 9.83
N LEU A 132 -7.05 0.35 8.60
CA LEU A 132 -6.12 1.44 8.27
C LEU A 132 -6.30 1.85 6.81
N LEU A 133 -6.05 3.13 6.51
CA LEU A 133 -6.00 3.68 5.16
C LEU A 133 -4.59 4.18 4.84
N VAL A 134 -4.02 3.74 3.73
CA VAL A 134 -2.82 4.34 3.14
C VAL A 134 -3.24 5.38 2.11
N LEU A 135 -2.66 6.58 2.20
CA LEU A 135 -2.78 7.65 1.19
C LEU A 135 -1.42 7.92 0.55
N GLU A 136 -1.32 7.67 -0.76
CA GLU A 136 -0.07 7.89 -1.50
C GLU A 136 -0.20 9.01 -2.52
N CYS A 137 0.80 9.91 -2.54
CA CYS A 137 0.96 10.96 -3.54
C CYS A 137 -0.33 11.78 -3.80
N VAL A 138 -0.91 12.32 -2.74
CA VAL A 138 -2.06 13.24 -2.79
C VAL A 138 -1.66 14.62 -2.23
N PRO A 139 -2.35 15.72 -2.58
CA PRO A 139 -2.09 17.02 -1.99
C PRO A 139 -2.23 17.01 -0.46
N GLU A 140 -1.31 17.67 0.23
CA GLU A 140 -1.28 17.73 1.71
C GLU A 140 -2.60 18.21 2.32
N ALA A 141 -3.24 19.22 1.70
CA ALA A 141 -4.54 19.74 2.16
C ALA A 141 -5.66 18.69 2.03
N LEU A 142 -5.64 17.89 0.96
CA LEU A 142 -6.60 16.81 0.74
C LEU A 142 -6.39 15.69 1.76
N ALA A 143 -5.13 15.28 1.98
CA ALA A 143 -4.81 14.27 3.00
C ALA A 143 -5.23 14.71 4.41
N ALA A 144 -5.00 15.98 4.76
CA ALA A 144 -5.45 16.56 6.02
C ALA A 144 -6.99 16.55 6.17
N LYS A 145 -7.72 16.74 5.06
CA LYS A 145 -9.19 16.67 5.07
C LYS A 145 -9.65 15.22 5.25
N VAL A 146 -9.09 14.27 4.51
CA VAL A 146 -9.41 12.85 4.65
C VAL A 146 -9.17 12.37 6.09
N ALA A 147 -7.99 12.66 6.67
CA ALA A 147 -7.66 12.25 8.03
C ALA A 147 -8.60 12.79 9.11
N LYS A 148 -9.33 13.88 8.84
CA LYS A 148 -10.36 14.43 9.74
C LYS A 148 -11.75 13.83 9.53
N GLU A 149 -12.02 13.28 8.35
CA GLU A 149 -13.35 12.82 7.96
C GLU A 149 -13.53 11.31 8.14
N VAL A 150 -12.45 10.56 8.41
CA VAL A 150 -12.50 9.12 8.70
C VAL A 150 -12.08 8.85 10.15
N SER A 151 -12.52 7.72 10.71
CA SER A 151 -12.20 7.30 12.07
C SER A 151 -10.99 6.35 12.13
N ILE A 152 -10.68 5.67 11.03
CA ILE A 152 -9.55 4.76 10.91
C ILE A 152 -8.22 5.54 10.77
N PRO A 153 -7.10 4.99 11.28
CA PRO A 153 -5.78 5.61 11.10
C PRO A 153 -5.44 5.82 9.62
N VAL A 154 -4.94 7.01 9.28
CA VAL A 154 -4.48 7.36 7.94
C VAL A 154 -2.95 7.44 7.92
N ILE A 155 -2.32 6.61 7.10
CA ILE A 155 -0.87 6.59 6.91
C ILE A 155 -0.51 7.19 5.56
N GLY A 156 0.26 8.26 5.58
CA GLY A 156 0.67 8.99 4.38
C GLY A 156 2.01 8.55 3.82
N ILE A 157 2.12 8.56 2.49
CA ILE A 157 3.39 8.50 1.77
C ILE A 157 3.33 9.49 0.60
N GLY A 158 4.14 10.56 0.68
CA GLY A 158 4.03 11.67 -0.27
C GLY A 158 2.68 12.43 -0.19
N ALA A 159 2.03 12.40 0.99
CA ALA A 159 0.73 13.00 1.25
C ALA A 159 0.78 14.17 2.26
N GLY A 160 1.96 14.71 2.52
CA GLY A 160 2.16 15.77 3.52
C GLY A 160 2.21 15.23 4.95
N ARG A 161 2.17 16.16 5.93
CA ARG A 161 2.45 15.88 7.36
C ARG A 161 1.20 15.70 8.25
N PHE A 162 0.01 15.90 7.70
CA PHE A 162 -1.24 15.98 8.50
C PHE A 162 -2.04 14.68 8.49
N THR A 163 -1.39 13.54 8.21
CA THR A 163 -1.91 12.20 8.43
C THR A 163 -1.47 11.67 9.81
N ASP A 164 -2.10 10.62 10.31
CA ASP A 164 -1.84 10.06 11.64
C ASP A 164 -0.47 9.40 11.74
N GLY A 165 0.06 8.91 10.61
CA GLY A 165 1.39 8.31 10.51
C GLY A 165 1.98 8.46 9.12
N GLN A 166 3.25 8.06 8.99
CA GLN A 166 4.01 8.12 7.75
C GLN A 166 4.66 6.76 7.46
N VAL A 167 4.73 6.41 6.19
CA VAL A 167 5.49 5.25 5.73
C VAL A 167 6.48 5.66 4.64
N LEU A 168 7.63 5.01 4.60
CA LEU A 168 8.61 5.08 3.51
C LEU A 168 9.06 3.68 3.13
N VAL A 169 9.36 3.49 1.86
CA VAL A 169 10.03 2.28 1.39
C VAL A 169 11.40 2.17 2.07
N TYR A 170 11.66 1.05 2.73
CA TYR A 170 12.88 0.83 3.50
C TYR A 170 14.14 1.15 2.68
N HIS A 171 14.21 0.68 1.43
CA HIS A 171 15.36 0.89 0.56
C HIS A 171 15.59 2.37 0.22
N ASP A 172 14.52 3.15 0.08
CA ASP A 172 14.61 4.60 -0.14
C ASP A 172 15.09 5.29 1.15
N MET A 173 14.55 4.89 2.30
CA MET A 173 14.88 5.45 3.60
C MET A 173 16.35 5.28 3.95
N VAL A 174 16.94 4.12 3.68
CA VAL A 174 18.36 3.84 3.95
C VAL A 174 19.29 4.21 2.80
N GLY A 175 18.76 4.77 1.70
CA GLY A 175 19.58 5.16 0.54
C GLY A 175 20.15 3.96 -0.23
N TYR A 176 19.43 2.84 -0.30
CA TYR A 176 19.84 1.65 -1.06
C TYR A 176 19.32 1.68 -2.50
N THR A 177 18.20 2.39 -2.75
CA THR A 177 17.60 2.52 -4.09
C THR A 177 18.55 3.26 -5.03
N GLN A 178 18.83 2.65 -6.17
CA GLN A 178 19.57 3.28 -7.27
C GLN A 178 18.59 3.81 -8.32
N GLY A 179 18.89 4.97 -8.91
CA GLY A 179 18.06 5.62 -9.91
C GLY A 179 17.12 6.67 -9.33
N HIS A 180 15.87 6.70 -9.81
CA HIS A 180 14.91 7.74 -9.41
C HIS A 180 14.38 7.50 -8.00
N VAL A 181 14.58 8.49 -7.14
CA VAL A 181 14.00 8.52 -5.78
C VAL A 181 12.94 9.61 -5.74
N PRO A 182 11.71 9.33 -5.27
CA PRO A 182 10.64 10.33 -5.18
C PRO A 182 11.04 11.53 -4.33
N LYS A 183 10.56 12.73 -4.69
CA LYS A 183 10.90 13.98 -4.01
C LYS A 183 10.54 14.04 -2.53
N PHE A 184 9.53 13.29 -2.11
CA PHE A 184 9.08 13.23 -0.73
C PHE A 184 9.95 12.33 0.17
N VAL A 185 10.87 11.55 -0.41
CA VAL A 185 11.73 10.64 0.34
C VAL A 185 12.80 11.41 1.09
N LYS A 186 12.86 11.22 2.39
CA LYS A 186 13.99 11.61 3.22
C LYS A 186 14.91 10.42 3.41
N LYS A 187 16.14 10.53 2.91
CA LYS A 187 17.20 9.57 3.23
C LYS A 187 17.72 9.79 4.64
N TYR A 188 17.87 8.71 5.39
CA TYR A 188 18.44 8.70 6.75
C TYR A 188 19.84 8.09 6.78
N SER A 189 20.24 7.41 5.70
CA SER A 189 21.56 6.81 5.49
C SER A 189 21.86 6.76 4.00
N ASP A 190 23.09 6.44 3.60
CA ASP A 190 23.48 6.17 2.22
C ASP A 190 24.22 4.83 2.13
N VAL A 191 23.44 3.76 2.16
CA VAL A 191 23.97 2.38 2.07
C VAL A 191 24.55 2.11 0.68
N SER A 192 24.03 2.75 -0.37
CA SER A 192 24.52 2.54 -1.73
C SER A 192 25.95 3.09 -1.93
N GLU A 193 26.33 4.18 -1.25
CA GLU A 193 27.70 4.69 -1.28
C GLU A 193 28.68 3.70 -0.62
N ALA A 194 28.31 3.19 0.56
CA ALA A 194 29.13 2.21 1.27
C ALA A 194 29.31 0.91 0.48
N MET A 195 28.27 0.43 -0.21
CA MET A 195 28.32 -0.79 -1.02
C MET A 195 29.05 -0.56 -2.36
N GLY A 196 28.89 0.59 -2.97
CA GLY A 196 29.50 0.93 -4.26
C GLY A 196 31.01 1.18 -4.17
N SER A 197 31.51 1.48 -2.97
CA SER A 197 32.95 1.67 -2.70
C SER A 197 33.69 0.38 -2.32
N ALA A 198 32.97 -0.72 -2.10
CA ALA A 198 33.52 -2.03 -1.75
C ALA A 198 33.81 -2.87 -3.00
#